data_65fe6a9812235387a6d0b7928b080990
#
_entry.id   65fe6a9812235387a6d0b7928b080990
#
_cell.length_a   1.000
_cell.length_b   1.000
_cell.length_c   1.000
_cell.angle_alpha   90.00
_cell.angle_beta   90.00
_cell.angle_gamma   90.00
#
_symmetry.space_group_name_H-M   'P 1'
#
loop_
_entity.id
_entity.type
_entity.pdbx_description
1 polymer ?
#
loop_
_entity_poly.entity_id
_entity_poly.type
_entity_poly.pdbx_seq_one_letter_code
_entity_poly.pdbx_strand_id
1 'polypeptide(L)'
;GPGEARVRLAEFADAFLVHARPIVRRIDDSVVRVIAGEPMILRRARGYAPLAFEWERLPSEGVDLALGPNLKSTVGVRVGRRVVLSPHIGDLETVAAREFHERAARDLQTLVGQRADRVVCHRHPVYASTQPLHRCLVHHTPRHPHRAVR
;
A
#
# COMPACT_ATOMS: atom_id res chain seq x y z
N GLY A 1 -14.15 -13.90 1.22
CA GLY A 1 -15.50 -13.60 0.67
C GLY A 1 -16.62 -13.95 1.64
N PRO A 2 -17.92 -13.69 1.28
CA PRO A 2 -19.05 -13.94 2.19
C PRO A 2 -19.15 -15.39 2.67
N GLY A 3 -18.80 -16.37 1.83
CA GLY A 3 -18.78 -17.79 2.21
C GLY A 3 -17.70 -18.10 3.25
N GLU A 4 -16.52 -17.53 3.11
CA GLU A 4 -15.42 -17.68 4.07
C GLU A 4 -15.76 -17.05 5.42
N ALA A 5 -16.39 -15.87 5.41
CA ALA A 5 -16.83 -15.20 6.64
C ALA A 5 -17.85 -16.06 7.42
N ARG A 6 -18.79 -16.66 6.73
CA ARG A 6 -19.77 -17.58 7.36
C ARG A 6 -19.09 -18.76 8.03
N VAL A 7 -18.10 -19.38 7.38
CA VAL A 7 -17.38 -20.52 7.96
C VAL A 7 -16.55 -20.11 9.17
N ARG A 8 -15.80 -19.01 9.06
CA ARG A 8 -14.88 -18.58 10.11
C ARG A 8 -15.57 -17.97 11.34
N LEU A 9 -16.74 -17.38 11.14
CA LEU A 9 -17.45 -16.65 12.20
C LEU A 9 -18.71 -17.35 12.69
N ALA A 10 -18.99 -18.56 12.20
CA ALA A 10 -20.19 -19.32 12.56
C ALA A 10 -20.36 -19.56 14.06
N GLU A 11 -19.26 -19.68 14.80
CA GLU A 11 -19.27 -19.89 16.25
C GLU A 11 -19.48 -18.59 17.05
N PHE A 12 -19.35 -17.42 16.40
CA PHE A 12 -19.37 -16.11 17.07
C PHE A 12 -20.53 -15.22 16.64
N ALA A 13 -21.25 -15.58 15.57
CA ALA A 13 -22.27 -14.72 14.97
C ALA A 13 -23.57 -15.48 14.73
N ASP A 14 -24.66 -14.96 15.28
CA ASP A 14 -26.02 -15.51 15.11
C ASP A 14 -26.61 -15.17 13.73
N ALA A 15 -26.13 -14.09 13.11
CA ALA A 15 -26.60 -13.65 11.79
C ALA A 15 -25.51 -12.99 10.97
N PHE A 16 -25.65 -13.04 9.64
CA PHE A 16 -24.71 -12.46 8.66
C PHE A 16 -25.46 -11.54 7.70
N LEU A 17 -25.12 -10.26 7.70
CA LEU A 17 -25.51 -9.34 6.63
C LEU A 17 -24.51 -9.45 5.49
N VAL A 18 -24.95 -9.94 4.35
CA VAL A 18 -24.09 -10.15 3.17
C VAL A 18 -24.64 -9.42 1.96
N HIS A 19 -23.77 -9.16 0.97
CA HIS A 19 -24.14 -8.58 -0.31
C HIS A 19 -23.58 -9.41 -1.46
N ALA A 20 -24.20 -9.32 -2.63
CA ALA A 20 -23.81 -10.06 -3.83
C ALA A 20 -22.68 -9.38 -4.64
N ARG A 21 -22.26 -8.17 -4.28
CA ARG A 21 -21.20 -7.45 -5.01
C ARG A 21 -19.84 -8.07 -4.74
N PRO A 22 -18.99 -8.28 -5.77
CA PRO A 22 -17.63 -8.75 -5.56
C PRO A 22 -16.80 -7.71 -4.80
N ILE A 23 -15.97 -8.17 -3.85
CA ILE A 23 -15.00 -7.33 -3.15
C ILE A 23 -13.76 -7.25 -4.04
N VAL A 24 -13.65 -6.16 -4.79
CA VAL A 24 -12.53 -5.94 -5.72
C VAL A 24 -11.23 -5.62 -4.96
N ARG A 25 -11.34 -4.77 -3.92
CA ARG A 25 -10.22 -4.40 -3.05
C ARG A 25 -10.64 -4.46 -1.60
N ARG A 26 -9.78 -5.03 -0.80
CA ARG A 26 -9.88 -5.01 0.65
C ARG A 26 -9.53 -3.61 1.14
N ILE A 27 -10.35 -3.04 2.02
CA ILE A 27 -10.09 -1.74 2.64
C ILE A 27 -10.70 -1.74 4.05
N ASP A 28 -9.86 -1.41 5.03
CA ASP A 28 -10.27 -1.22 6.42
C ASP A 28 -10.76 0.22 6.65
N ASP A 29 -11.26 0.50 7.85
CA ASP A 29 -11.60 1.85 8.25
C ASP A 29 -10.35 2.63 8.67
N SER A 30 -10.38 3.93 8.39
CA SER A 30 -9.35 4.83 8.89
C SER A 30 -9.50 5.03 10.40
N VAL A 31 -8.37 5.23 11.07
CA VAL A 31 -8.34 5.61 12.49
C VAL A 31 -7.76 7.00 12.59
N VAL A 32 -8.54 7.91 13.17
CA VAL A 32 -8.17 9.31 13.37
C VAL A 32 -8.26 9.63 14.86
N ARG A 33 -7.34 10.43 15.36
CA ARG A 33 -7.33 10.94 16.71
C ARG A 33 -7.20 12.46 16.68
N VAL A 34 -7.98 13.14 17.50
CA VAL A 34 -7.81 14.58 17.70
C VAL A 34 -6.70 14.79 18.74
N ILE A 35 -5.64 15.52 18.37
CA ILE A 35 -4.51 15.84 19.23
C ILE A 35 -4.30 17.34 19.16
N ALA A 36 -4.32 18.02 20.30
CA ALA A 36 -4.22 19.47 20.39
C ALA A 36 -5.21 20.25 19.50
N GLY A 37 -6.43 19.72 19.34
CA GLY A 37 -7.48 20.31 18.51
C GLY A 37 -7.42 19.94 17.01
N GLU A 38 -6.35 19.29 16.55
CA GLU A 38 -6.15 18.93 15.15
C GLU A 38 -6.35 17.42 14.90
N PRO A 39 -7.00 17.03 13.79
CA PRO A 39 -7.16 15.63 13.42
C PRO A 39 -5.86 15.03 12.92
N MET A 40 -5.37 14.00 13.59
CA MET A 40 -4.21 13.22 13.18
C MET A 40 -4.63 11.83 12.70
N ILE A 41 -4.25 11.47 11.48
CA ILE A 41 -4.53 10.16 10.89
C ILE A 41 -3.51 9.16 11.44
N LEU A 42 -3.96 8.19 12.25
CA LEU A 42 -3.14 7.10 12.79
C LEU A 42 -3.10 5.88 11.85
N ARG A 43 -4.21 5.62 11.16
CA ARG A 43 -4.33 4.61 10.11
C ARG A 43 -5.04 5.22 8.92
N ARG A 44 -4.34 5.30 7.79
CA ARG A 44 -4.88 5.84 6.55
C ARG A 44 -5.53 4.73 5.73
N ALA A 45 -6.84 4.76 5.56
CA ALA A 45 -7.59 3.78 4.80
C ALA A 45 -8.86 4.43 4.18
N ARG A 46 -10.04 3.87 4.38
CA ARG A 46 -11.29 4.35 3.80
C ARG A 46 -11.51 5.84 4.06
N GLY A 47 -11.87 6.59 3.01
CA GLY A 47 -12.09 8.03 3.04
C GLY A 47 -10.85 8.89 2.87
N TYR A 48 -9.65 8.35 3.16
CA TYR A 48 -8.36 9.06 3.03
C TYR A 48 -7.43 8.46 1.97
N ALA A 49 -7.49 7.16 1.73
CA ALA A 49 -6.75 6.51 0.67
C ALA A 49 -7.71 6.12 -0.47
N PRO A 50 -7.30 6.25 -1.72
CA PRO A 50 -6.00 6.69 -2.25
C PRO A 50 -5.95 8.18 -2.63
N LEU A 51 -6.52 9.08 -1.84
CA LEU A 51 -6.48 10.51 -2.14
C LEU A 51 -5.04 11.01 -2.22
N ALA A 52 -4.73 11.71 -3.31
CA ALA A 52 -3.44 12.34 -3.52
C ALA A 52 -3.26 13.56 -2.62
N PHE A 53 -2.03 13.82 -2.21
CA PHE A 53 -1.61 15.09 -1.62
C PHE A 53 -0.34 15.59 -2.30
N GLU A 54 -0.11 16.88 -2.24
CA GLU A 54 1.08 17.51 -2.80
C GLU A 54 2.12 17.77 -1.71
N TRP A 55 3.39 17.61 -2.09
CA TRP A 55 4.51 17.92 -1.23
C TRP A 55 5.54 18.75 -2.01
N GLU A 56 5.56 20.03 -1.75
CA GLU A 56 6.37 21.02 -2.50
C GLU A 56 7.87 20.74 -2.49
N ARG A 57 8.37 20.10 -1.43
CA ARG A 57 9.80 19.75 -1.30
C ARG A 57 10.25 18.60 -2.20
N LEU A 58 9.32 17.92 -2.86
CA LEU A 58 9.65 16.83 -3.79
C LEU A 58 9.98 17.38 -5.18
N PRO A 59 10.81 16.66 -5.95
CA PRO A 59 11.06 16.98 -7.35
C PRO A 59 9.76 17.06 -8.15
N SER A 60 9.69 17.97 -9.12
CA SER A 60 8.53 18.14 -10.00
C SER A 60 8.37 17.03 -11.03
N GLU A 61 9.41 16.20 -11.23
CA GLU A 61 9.46 15.16 -12.26
C GLU A 61 9.79 13.78 -11.66
N GLY A 62 9.54 12.73 -12.45
CA GLY A 62 9.84 11.35 -12.13
C GLY A 62 8.76 10.65 -11.34
N VAL A 63 8.80 9.32 -11.40
CA VAL A 63 7.85 8.42 -10.72
C VAL A 63 8.61 7.50 -9.79
N ASP A 64 8.29 7.56 -8.51
CA ASP A 64 8.86 6.67 -7.50
C ASP A 64 7.79 5.76 -6.89
N LEU A 65 8.13 4.49 -6.70
CA LEU A 65 7.34 3.53 -5.92
C LEU A 65 8.04 3.26 -4.60
N ALA A 66 7.40 3.59 -3.49
CA ALA A 66 7.89 3.32 -2.15
C ALA A 66 7.16 2.11 -1.56
N LEU A 67 7.92 1.08 -1.19
CA LEU A 67 7.37 -0.19 -0.69
C LEU A 67 7.10 -0.20 0.82
N GLY A 68 7.48 0.86 1.51
CA GLY A 68 7.26 0.99 2.96
C GLY A 68 8.01 -0.03 3.81
N PRO A 69 7.76 -0.01 5.13
CA PRO A 69 8.39 -0.91 6.10
C PRO A 69 7.71 -2.28 6.14
N ASN A 70 8.28 -3.21 6.90
CA ASN A 70 7.69 -4.54 7.10
C ASN A 70 6.51 -4.54 8.09
N LEU A 71 6.55 -3.65 9.10
CA LEU A 71 5.49 -3.46 10.08
C LEU A 71 4.66 -2.23 9.73
N LYS A 72 3.35 -2.30 9.96
CA LYS A 72 2.38 -1.22 9.65
C LYS A 72 2.54 -0.71 8.21
N SER A 73 2.72 -1.64 7.29
CA SER A 73 3.09 -1.35 5.92
C SER A 73 2.04 -0.55 5.17
N THR A 74 2.52 0.32 4.31
CA THR A 74 1.76 1.09 3.32
C THR A 74 2.66 1.30 2.12
N VAL A 75 2.12 1.16 0.93
CA VAL A 75 2.82 1.45 -0.32
C VAL A 75 2.50 2.88 -0.75
N GLY A 76 3.47 3.58 -1.33
CA GLY A 76 3.28 4.91 -1.89
C GLY A 76 3.75 5.00 -3.33
N VAL A 77 3.08 5.79 -4.14
CA VAL A 77 3.59 6.20 -5.45
C VAL A 77 3.66 7.72 -5.51
N ARG A 78 4.76 8.23 -6.03
CA ARG A 78 4.97 9.64 -6.30
C ARG A 78 5.03 9.87 -7.80
N VAL A 79 4.32 10.88 -8.27
CA VAL A 79 4.40 11.39 -9.65
C VAL A 79 4.64 12.90 -9.56
N GLY A 80 5.85 13.33 -9.88
CA GLY A 80 6.24 14.71 -9.61
C GLY A 80 6.09 15.06 -8.12
N ARG A 81 5.37 16.11 -7.80
CA ARG A 81 5.10 16.52 -6.40
C ARG A 81 3.89 15.84 -5.77
N ARG A 82 3.11 15.10 -6.55
CA ARG A 82 1.92 14.40 -6.06
C ARG A 82 2.29 13.05 -5.49
N VAL A 83 1.78 12.76 -4.29
CA VAL A 83 1.97 11.49 -3.59
C VAL A 83 0.62 10.83 -3.37
N VAL A 84 0.54 9.56 -3.68
CA VAL A 84 -0.63 8.69 -3.42
C VAL A 84 -0.20 7.55 -2.54
N LEU A 85 -0.91 7.32 -1.45
CA LEU A 85 -0.67 6.20 -0.56
C LEU A 85 -1.76 5.14 -0.70
N SER A 86 -1.37 3.88 -0.61
CA SER A 86 -2.32 2.79 -0.47
C SER A 86 -3.09 2.89 0.85
N PRO A 87 -4.22 2.19 0.99
CA PRO A 87 -4.74 1.87 2.31
C PRO A 87 -3.67 1.19 3.17
N HIS A 88 -3.81 1.33 4.49
CA HIS A 88 -2.99 0.62 5.45
C HIS A 88 -3.08 -0.90 5.21
N ILE A 89 -1.92 -1.55 5.11
CA ILE A 89 -1.80 -2.99 4.85
C ILE A 89 -1.61 -3.76 6.15
N GLY A 90 -0.83 -3.18 7.07
CA GLY A 90 -0.43 -3.82 8.30
C GLY A 90 0.90 -4.56 8.20
N ASP A 91 1.11 -5.51 9.08
CA ASP A 91 2.36 -6.25 9.19
C ASP A 91 2.45 -7.35 8.12
N LEU A 92 3.59 -7.46 7.45
CA LEU A 92 3.79 -8.36 6.30
C LEU A 92 4.21 -9.78 6.73
N GLU A 93 3.73 -10.26 7.87
CA GLU A 93 4.08 -11.57 8.42
C GLU A 93 3.36 -12.71 7.69
N THR A 94 2.11 -12.49 7.24
CA THR A 94 1.31 -13.49 6.57
C THR A 94 1.46 -13.45 5.04
N VAL A 95 1.25 -14.57 4.38
CA VAL A 95 1.22 -14.66 2.91
C VAL A 95 0.16 -13.71 2.34
N ALA A 96 -1.03 -13.69 2.93
CA ALA A 96 -2.12 -12.83 2.49
C ALA A 96 -1.78 -11.32 2.58
N ALA A 97 -1.04 -10.89 3.62
CA ALA A 97 -0.59 -9.51 3.75
C ALA A 97 0.46 -9.15 2.68
N ARG A 98 1.38 -10.07 2.37
CA ARG A 98 2.39 -9.89 1.31
C ARG A 98 1.74 -9.80 -0.08
N GLU A 99 0.79 -10.69 -0.38
CA GLU A 99 0.03 -10.63 -1.63
C GLU A 99 -0.75 -9.32 -1.77
N PHE A 100 -1.34 -8.85 -0.67
CA PHE A 100 -2.04 -7.57 -0.66
C PHE A 100 -1.08 -6.40 -0.88
N HIS A 101 0.11 -6.44 -0.28
CA HIS A 101 1.17 -5.45 -0.48
C HIS A 101 1.63 -5.37 -1.94
N GLU A 102 1.90 -6.52 -2.57
CA GLU A 102 2.27 -6.59 -3.98
C GLU A 102 1.15 -6.08 -4.91
N ARG A 103 -0.09 -6.43 -4.59
CA ARG A 103 -1.26 -5.95 -5.33
C ARG A 103 -1.41 -4.44 -5.20
N ALA A 104 -1.25 -3.89 -3.98
CA ALA A 104 -1.32 -2.46 -3.74
C ALA A 104 -0.26 -1.69 -4.54
N ALA A 105 0.96 -2.22 -4.66
CA ALA A 105 2.03 -1.65 -5.47
C ALA A 105 1.67 -1.59 -6.97
N ARG A 106 1.05 -2.65 -7.49
CA ARG A 106 0.57 -2.67 -8.88
C ARG A 106 -0.62 -1.73 -9.10
N ASP A 107 -1.59 -1.78 -8.19
CA ASP A 107 -2.83 -1.00 -8.27
C ASP A 107 -2.56 0.51 -8.23
N LEU A 108 -1.61 0.97 -7.40
CA LEU A 108 -1.24 2.39 -7.35
C LEU A 108 -0.60 2.87 -8.66
N GLN A 109 0.29 2.09 -9.27
CA GLN A 109 0.88 2.43 -10.57
C GLN A 109 -0.19 2.47 -11.67
N THR A 110 -1.14 1.52 -11.66
CA THR A 110 -2.28 1.54 -12.57
C THR A 110 -3.16 2.77 -12.34
N LEU A 111 -3.40 3.14 -11.08
CA LEU A 111 -4.23 4.30 -10.72
C LEU A 111 -3.64 5.62 -11.23
N VAL A 112 -2.31 5.78 -11.14
CA VAL A 112 -1.62 6.99 -11.64
C VAL A 112 -1.34 6.93 -13.14
N GLY A 113 -1.58 5.80 -13.81
CA GLY A 113 -1.34 5.59 -15.24
C GLY A 113 0.14 5.57 -15.63
N GLN A 114 1.05 5.37 -14.68
CA GLN A 114 2.50 5.43 -14.91
C GLN A 114 3.22 4.33 -14.15
N ARG A 115 4.30 3.82 -14.73
CA ARG A 115 5.22 2.90 -14.06
C ARG A 115 6.31 3.68 -13.35
N ALA A 116 6.78 3.15 -12.24
CA ALA A 116 7.86 3.77 -11.48
C ALA A 116 9.19 3.67 -12.21
N ASP A 117 9.90 4.81 -12.28
CA ASP A 117 11.29 4.90 -12.76
C ASP A 117 12.25 4.38 -11.69
N ARG A 118 11.87 4.52 -10.44
CA ARG A 118 12.64 4.14 -9.26
C ARG A 118 11.78 3.41 -8.24
N VAL A 119 12.37 2.42 -7.57
CA VAL A 119 11.74 1.77 -6.41
C VAL A 119 12.55 2.10 -5.16
N VAL A 120 11.87 2.57 -4.14
CA VAL A 120 12.44 2.92 -2.83
C VAL A 120 11.95 1.90 -1.81
N CYS A 121 12.86 1.30 -1.08
CA CYS A 121 12.55 0.33 -0.05
C CYS A 121 13.42 0.50 1.18
N HIS A 122 13.05 -0.15 2.26
CA HIS A 122 13.87 -0.23 3.45
C HIS A 122 15.15 -1.04 3.16
N ARG A 123 16.28 -0.65 3.75
CA ARG A 123 17.59 -1.30 3.48
C ARG A 123 17.72 -2.71 4.06
N HIS A 124 16.77 -3.16 4.88
CA HIS A 124 16.87 -4.46 5.55
C HIS A 124 16.58 -5.62 4.57
N PRO A 125 17.56 -6.50 4.29
CA PRO A 125 17.47 -7.46 3.19
C PRO A 125 16.42 -8.56 3.39
N VAL A 126 16.09 -8.89 4.65
CA VAL A 126 15.11 -9.96 4.95
C VAL A 126 13.68 -9.47 5.11
N TYR A 127 13.42 -8.17 4.97
CA TYR A 127 12.05 -7.67 5.06
C TYR A 127 11.23 -8.12 3.84
N ALA A 128 10.03 -8.62 4.12
CA ALA A 128 9.11 -9.03 3.08
C ALA A 128 8.74 -7.88 2.12
N SER A 129 8.73 -6.63 2.59
CA SER A 129 8.56 -5.43 1.75
C SER A 129 9.70 -5.23 0.74
N THR A 130 10.87 -5.81 0.96
CA THR A 130 12.04 -5.70 0.06
C THR A 130 12.09 -6.84 -0.96
N GLN A 131 11.49 -7.99 -0.68
CA GLN A 131 11.50 -9.18 -1.55
C GLN A 131 10.84 -8.98 -2.92
N PRO A 132 9.76 -8.19 -3.09
CA PRO A 132 9.18 -7.91 -4.41
C PRO A 132 10.14 -7.23 -5.37
N LEU A 133 11.15 -6.50 -4.87
CA LEU A 133 12.20 -5.89 -5.71
C LEU A 133 12.94 -6.93 -6.53
N HIS A 134 13.29 -8.08 -5.96
CA HIS A 134 13.97 -9.14 -6.67
C HIS A 134 13.12 -9.75 -7.79
N ARG A 135 11.78 -9.75 -7.64
CA ARG A 135 10.85 -10.27 -8.67
C ARG A 135 10.49 -9.24 -9.74
N CYS A 136 10.32 -7.97 -9.37
CA CYS A 136 9.91 -6.93 -10.31
C CYS A 136 11.08 -6.33 -11.11
N LEU A 137 12.30 -6.28 -10.53
CA LEU A 137 13.47 -5.72 -11.18
C LEU A 137 14.23 -6.72 -12.06
N VAL A 138 14.10 -8.03 -11.82
CA VAL A 138 14.70 -9.08 -12.67
C VAL A 138 14.07 -9.14 -14.06
N HIS A 139 12.86 -8.62 -14.23
CA HIS A 139 12.17 -8.65 -15.53
C HIS A 139 12.22 -7.38 -16.35
N HIS A 140 12.76 -6.27 -15.83
CA HIS A 140 12.90 -5.04 -16.61
C HIS A 140 14.11 -4.23 -16.16
N THR A 141 15.26 -4.51 -16.73
CA THR A 141 16.38 -3.56 -16.85
C THR A 141 16.24 -2.76 -18.14
N PRO A 142 15.96 -1.46 -18.05
CA PRO A 142 16.59 -0.51 -18.93
C PRO A 142 17.46 0.45 -18.11
N ARG A 143 18.78 0.26 -18.27
CA ARG A 143 19.82 1.30 -18.31
C ARG A 143 19.72 2.48 -17.33
N HIS A 144 19.73 2.26 -15.99
CA HIS A 144 20.31 3.25 -15.07
C HIS A 144 20.69 2.61 -13.73
N PRO A 145 21.86 2.93 -13.16
CA PRO A 145 22.33 2.31 -11.92
C PRO A 145 21.50 2.78 -10.73
N HIS A 146 21.04 1.82 -9.97
CA HIS A 146 20.27 2.05 -8.73
C HIS A 146 21.09 2.87 -7.73
N ARG A 147 20.73 4.13 -7.51
CA ARG A 147 21.20 4.89 -6.36
C ARG A 147 20.30 4.57 -5.17
N ALA A 148 20.81 3.78 -4.22
CA ALA A 148 20.24 3.73 -2.89
C ALA A 148 20.40 5.12 -2.25
N VAL A 149 19.32 5.78 -1.96
CA VAL A 149 19.31 7.03 -1.21
C VAL A 149 19.53 6.68 0.26
N ARG A 150 20.57 7.28 0.87
CA ARG A 150 20.90 7.17 2.28
C ARG A 150 19.87 7.88 3.15
#